data_3ffe953aab7236dc86a0586f595cf5ea
#
_entry.id   3ffe953aab7236dc86a0586f595cf5ea
#
_cell.length_a   1.000
_cell.length_b   1.000
_cell.length_c   1.000
_cell.angle_alpha   90.00
_cell.angle_beta   90.00
_cell.angle_gamma   90.00
#
_symmetry.space_group_name_H-M   'P 1'
#
loop_
_entity.id
_entity.type
_entity.pdbx_description
1 polymer ?
#
loop_
_entity_poly.entity_id
_entity_poly.type
_entity_poly.pdbx_seq_one_letter_code
_entity_poly.pdbx_strand_id
1 'polypeptide(L)'
;EASSNLARYDGMRYGLRVEPETGPVTAETVMAATRGAGFGDEVKRRIILGTHVLSAGYYDAYYGSAQKVRTLIQRDFAAAWAEADVLVSPTAPVTAYRFGEKDDPLAMYKLDVTTIPANLAGIPAMSLPSGLSDDGLPVGFQILAPQRADDRLYRAGAVLEAALEESWGGRLLDRAPALEESATAVVRDGARRNEKEA
;
A
#
# COMPACT_ATOMS: atom_id res chain seq x y z
N GLU A 1 3.94 4.77 13.09
CA GLU A 1 2.50 5.14 13.08
C GLU A 1 1.56 3.93 13.00
N ALA A 2 1.97 2.78 12.44
CA ALA A 2 1.11 1.60 12.31
C ALA A 2 0.56 1.12 13.67
N SER A 3 1.37 1.09 14.72
CA SER A 3 0.94 0.65 16.05
C SER A 3 -0.18 1.54 16.62
N SER A 4 -0.09 2.86 16.47
CA SER A 4 -1.12 3.79 16.93
C SER A 4 -2.37 3.79 16.06
N ASN A 5 -2.21 3.73 14.74
CA ASN A 5 -3.32 3.69 13.80
C ASN A 5 -4.18 2.42 13.94
N LEU A 6 -3.54 1.29 14.22
CA LEU A 6 -4.20 0.00 14.37
C LEU A 6 -4.63 -0.32 15.81
N ALA A 7 -4.34 0.56 16.77
CA ALA A 7 -4.75 0.39 18.17
C ALA A 7 -6.27 0.31 18.35
N ARG A 8 -7.05 0.85 17.40
CA ARG A 8 -8.51 0.84 17.41
C ARG A 8 -9.13 -0.55 17.22
N TYR A 9 -8.40 -1.48 16.63
CA TYR A 9 -8.84 -2.88 16.44
C TYR A 9 -8.55 -3.69 17.70
N ASP A 10 -9.40 -3.56 18.67
CA ASP A 10 -9.24 -4.08 20.04
C ASP A 10 -10.16 -5.29 20.34
N GLY A 11 -11.02 -5.67 19.38
CA GLY A 11 -12.01 -6.73 19.57
C GLY A 11 -13.23 -6.35 20.38
N MET A 12 -13.40 -5.06 20.74
CA MET A 12 -14.50 -4.59 21.60
C MET A 12 -15.42 -3.60 20.91
N ARG A 13 -14.87 -2.66 20.16
CA ARG A 13 -15.63 -1.54 19.59
C ARG A 13 -16.33 -1.92 18.29
N TYR A 14 -15.65 -2.62 17.39
CA TYR A 14 -16.17 -3.06 16.09
C TYR A 14 -15.20 -4.04 15.42
N GLY A 15 -15.66 -4.70 14.36
CA GLY A 15 -14.90 -5.65 13.58
C GLY A 15 -14.83 -7.04 14.21
N LEU A 16 -13.78 -7.78 13.88
CA LEU A 16 -13.57 -9.11 14.42
C LEU A 16 -13.43 -9.08 15.95
N ARG A 17 -14.07 -10.04 16.63
CA ARG A 17 -13.88 -10.33 18.04
C ARG A 17 -13.59 -11.80 18.21
N VAL A 18 -12.48 -12.11 18.85
CA VAL A 18 -12.08 -13.47 19.21
C VAL A 18 -11.85 -13.50 20.72
N GLU A 19 -12.45 -14.45 21.38
CA GLU A 19 -12.22 -14.69 22.80
C GLU A 19 -11.03 -15.62 23.02
N PRO A 20 -10.31 -15.48 24.14
CA PRO A 20 -9.20 -16.37 24.44
C PRO A 20 -9.69 -17.81 24.64
N GLU A 21 -8.98 -18.80 24.10
CA GLU A 21 -9.33 -20.21 24.24
C GLU A 21 -9.19 -20.72 25.68
N THR A 22 -8.32 -20.09 26.47
CA THR A 22 -8.02 -20.48 27.85
C THR A 22 -7.83 -19.25 28.74
N GLY A 23 -8.14 -19.36 30.02
CA GLY A 23 -7.95 -18.30 31.01
C GLY A 23 -9.12 -17.31 31.09
N PRO A 24 -8.96 -16.21 31.84
CA PRO A 24 -10.04 -15.25 32.05
C PRO A 24 -10.31 -14.42 30.81
N VAL A 25 -11.59 -14.14 30.53
CA VAL A 25 -12.03 -13.25 29.47
C VAL A 25 -11.96 -11.80 30.02
N THR A 26 -10.89 -11.10 29.67
CA THR A 26 -10.66 -9.69 30.01
C THR A 26 -10.48 -8.87 28.73
N ALA A 27 -10.54 -7.55 28.84
CA ALA A 27 -10.28 -6.67 27.70
C ALA A 27 -8.91 -6.94 27.05
N GLU A 28 -7.89 -7.18 27.87
CA GLU A 28 -6.54 -7.46 27.42
C GLU A 28 -6.45 -8.81 26.68
N THR A 29 -7.03 -9.88 27.23
CA THR A 29 -7.00 -11.21 26.62
C THR A 29 -7.85 -11.29 25.34
N VAL A 30 -8.98 -10.62 25.28
CA VAL A 30 -9.80 -10.48 24.07
C VAL A 30 -9.06 -9.70 23.00
N MET A 31 -8.43 -8.59 23.37
CA MET A 31 -7.62 -7.81 22.42
C MET A 31 -6.45 -8.62 21.86
N ALA A 32 -5.75 -9.36 22.72
CA ALA A 32 -4.62 -10.20 22.31
C ALA A 32 -5.07 -11.31 21.34
N ALA A 33 -6.12 -12.05 21.68
CA ALA A 33 -6.68 -13.11 20.84
C ALA A 33 -7.18 -12.57 19.50
N THR A 34 -7.94 -11.47 19.52
CA THR A 34 -8.49 -10.84 18.32
C THR A 34 -7.39 -10.35 17.38
N ARG A 35 -6.40 -9.64 17.90
CA ARG A 35 -5.27 -9.12 17.10
C ARG A 35 -4.37 -10.24 16.60
N GLY A 36 -4.19 -11.29 17.41
CA GLY A 36 -3.45 -12.50 17.02
C GLY A 36 -4.08 -13.21 15.83
N ALA A 37 -5.39 -13.38 15.84
CA ALA A 37 -6.14 -14.05 14.78
C ALA A 37 -6.41 -13.14 13.57
N GLY A 38 -6.71 -11.85 13.80
CA GLY A 38 -7.18 -10.95 12.74
C GLY A 38 -6.09 -10.23 11.95
N PHE A 39 -4.89 -10.07 12.49
CA PHE A 39 -3.79 -9.42 11.77
C PHE A 39 -2.88 -10.43 11.09
N GLY A 40 -2.60 -10.20 9.80
CA GLY A 40 -1.57 -10.93 9.08
C GLY A 40 -0.15 -10.63 9.60
N ASP A 41 0.80 -11.46 9.24
CA ASP A 41 2.18 -11.42 9.78
C ASP A 41 2.90 -10.10 9.48
N GLU A 42 2.72 -9.53 8.29
CA GLU A 42 3.31 -8.24 7.93
C GLU A 42 2.74 -7.10 8.80
N VAL A 43 1.45 -7.09 9.06
CA VAL A 43 0.81 -6.10 9.94
C VAL A 43 1.34 -6.22 11.37
N LYS A 44 1.46 -7.44 11.89
CA LYS A 44 2.06 -7.72 13.21
C LYS A 44 3.51 -7.22 13.27
N ARG A 45 4.31 -7.50 12.24
CA ARG A 45 5.69 -7.03 12.13
C ARG A 45 5.78 -5.50 12.19
N ARG A 46 4.94 -4.79 11.43
CA ARG A 46 4.90 -3.31 11.43
C ARG A 46 4.45 -2.71 12.75
N ILE A 47 3.51 -3.36 13.45
CA ILE A 47 3.08 -2.94 14.79
C ILE A 47 4.23 -3.06 15.79
N ILE A 48 4.93 -4.20 15.80
CA ILE A 48 6.07 -4.45 16.70
C ILE A 48 7.21 -3.45 16.40
N LEU A 49 7.57 -3.29 15.13
CA LEU A 49 8.60 -2.34 14.70
C LEU A 49 8.23 -0.91 15.10
N GLY A 50 7.00 -0.49 14.85
CA GLY A 50 6.54 0.85 15.21
C GLY A 50 6.57 1.10 16.72
N THR A 51 6.19 0.12 17.52
CA THR A 51 6.26 0.19 18.99
C THR A 51 7.71 0.30 19.45
N HIS A 52 8.61 -0.49 18.87
CA HIS A 52 10.03 -0.44 19.20
C HIS A 52 10.65 0.92 18.88
N VAL A 53 10.40 1.47 17.70
CA VAL A 53 10.93 2.76 17.24
C VAL A 53 10.42 3.93 18.10
N LEU A 54 9.25 3.80 18.72
CA LEU A 54 8.67 4.80 19.61
C LEU A 54 9.03 4.58 21.08
N SER A 55 9.75 3.52 21.42
CA SER A 55 10.15 3.23 22.80
C SER A 55 11.24 4.18 23.28
N ALA A 56 11.40 4.25 24.60
CA ALA A 56 12.38 5.11 25.24
C ALA A 56 13.81 4.80 24.75
N GLY A 57 14.56 5.84 24.40
CA GLY A 57 15.92 5.75 23.85
C GLY A 57 15.99 5.59 22.32
N TYR A 58 14.91 5.19 21.65
CA TYR A 58 14.85 5.04 20.19
C TYR A 58 14.07 6.15 19.50
N TYR A 59 13.19 6.85 20.23
CA TYR A 59 12.31 7.88 19.67
C TYR A 59 13.12 8.98 18.95
N ASP A 60 14.10 9.60 19.61
CA ASP A 60 14.87 10.67 19.01
C ASP A 60 15.82 10.20 17.91
N ALA A 61 16.40 9.00 18.10
CA ALA A 61 17.33 8.42 17.14
C ALA A 61 16.66 8.05 15.81
N TYR A 62 15.47 7.46 15.86
CA TYR A 62 14.79 6.94 14.67
C TYR A 62 13.59 7.81 14.27
N TYR A 63 12.59 7.96 15.13
CA TYR A 63 11.36 8.66 14.77
C TYR A 63 11.60 10.16 14.57
N GLY A 64 12.34 10.80 15.47
CA GLY A 64 12.71 12.23 15.33
C GLY A 64 13.53 12.49 14.07
N SER A 65 14.48 11.61 13.75
CA SER A 65 15.28 11.72 12.52
C SER A 65 14.43 11.50 11.27
N ALA A 66 13.51 10.52 11.28
CA ALA A 66 12.58 10.29 10.19
C ALA A 66 11.66 11.48 9.92
N GLN A 67 11.18 12.17 10.96
CA GLN A 67 10.37 13.39 10.79
C GLN A 67 11.18 14.55 10.16
N LYS A 68 12.44 14.68 10.48
CA LYS A 68 13.31 15.66 9.83
C LYS A 68 13.52 15.35 8.34
N VAL A 69 13.75 14.09 8.00
CA VAL A 69 13.87 13.62 6.60
C VAL A 69 12.56 13.83 5.86
N ARG A 70 11.41 13.53 6.47
CA ARG A 70 10.09 13.82 5.88
C ARG A 70 9.95 15.30 5.48
N THR A 71 10.41 16.21 6.34
CA THR A 71 10.40 17.65 6.04
C THR A 71 11.27 18.00 4.84
N LEU A 72 12.41 17.34 4.65
CA LEU A 72 13.27 17.55 3.47
C LEU A 72 12.56 17.06 2.21
N ILE A 73 11.96 15.88 2.24
CA ILE A 73 11.15 15.35 1.11
C ILE A 73 10.03 16.33 0.74
N GLN A 74 9.32 16.88 1.74
CA GLN A 74 8.28 17.89 1.48
C GLN A 74 8.82 19.15 0.80
N ARG A 75 10.02 19.59 1.18
CA ARG A 75 10.70 20.76 0.58
C ARG A 75 11.11 20.50 -0.87
N ASP A 76 11.58 19.29 -1.17
CA ASP A 76 11.96 18.91 -2.53
C ASP A 76 10.73 18.92 -3.46
N PHE A 77 9.59 18.38 -3.00
CA PHE A 77 8.33 18.50 -3.74
C PHE A 77 7.87 19.95 -3.87
N ALA A 78 7.96 20.76 -2.80
CA ALA A 78 7.58 22.16 -2.86
C ALA A 78 8.40 22.95 -3.89
N ALA A 79 9.69 22.65 -4.02
CA ALA A 79 10.54 23.25 -5.05
C ALA A 79 10.09 22.81 -6.49
N ALA A 80 9.78 21.53 -6.65
CA ALA A 80 9.30 21.00 -7.94
C ALA A 80 7.96 21.63 -8.37
N TRP A 81 7.06 21.90 -7.40
CA TRP A 81 5.77 22.57 -7.68
C TRP A 81 5.88 24.03 -8.14
N ALA A 82 7.03 24.66 -7.95
CA ALA A 82 7.27 26.00 -8.49
C ALA A 82 7.46 25.99 -10.02
N GLU A 83 7.79 24.84 -10.59
CA GLU A 83 8.12 24.67 -12.01
C GLU A 83 7.11 23.77 -12.76
N ALA A 84 6.33 22.97 -12.05
CA ALA A 84 5.43 21.99 -12.66
C ALA A 84 4.07 21.90 -11.93
N ASP A 85 3.02 21.73 -12.70
CA ASP A 85 1.66 21.54 -12.19
C ASP A 85 1.40 20.13 -11.67
N VAL A 86 2.02 19.14 -12.28
CA VAL A 86 2.01 17.73 -11.87
C VAL A 86 3.40 17.14 -12.09
N LEU A 87 3.74 16.13 -11.30
CA LEU A 87 4.93 15.31 -11.52
C LEU A 87 4.50 13.91 -11.95
N VAL A 88 5.36 13.24 -12.69
CA VAL A 88 5.06 11.90 -13.21
C VAL A 88 6.23 10.95 -12.98
N SER A 89 5.91 9.68 -12.78
CA SER A 89 6.90 8.60 -12.66
C SER A 89 6.27 7.26 -13.01
N PRO A 90 7.06 6.20 -13.22
CA PRO A 90 6.52 4.84 -13.12
C PRO A 90 5.90 4.63 -11.73
N THR A 91 4.79 3.90 -11.66
CA THR A 91 4.16 3.56 -10.37
C THR A 91 5.02 2.61 -9.55
N ALA A 92 5.64 1.64 -10.23
CA ALA A 92 6.57 0.70 -9.62
C ALA A 92 7.79 0.50 -10.54
N PRO A 93 8.95 0.14 -9.99
CA PRO A 93 10.18 -0.06 -10.78
C PRO A 93 10.15 -1.32 -11.65
N VAL A 94 9.20 -2.20 -11.42
CA VAL A 94 9.04 -3.49 -12.14
C VAL A 94 7.57 -3.77 -12.40
N THR A 95 7.29 -4.67 -13.33
CA THR A 95 5.96 -5.26 -13.53
C THR A 95 5.65 -6.29 -12.44
N ALA A 96 4.45 -6.88 -12.48
CA ALA A 96 4.07 -7.95 -11.54
C ALA A 96 5.09 -9.11 -11.61
N TYR A 97 5.51 -9.59 -10.46
CA TYR A 97 6.38 -10.75 -10.29
C TYR A 97 5.57 -11.99 -9.95
N ARG A 98 6.17 -13.18 -10.09
CA ARG A 98 5.50 -14.45 -9.80
C ARG A 98 5.30 -14.65 -8.31
N PHE A 99 4.27 -15.39 -7.92
CA PHE A 99 4.10 -15.81 -6.53
C PHE A 99 5.34 -16.56 -6.04
N GLY A 100 5.84 -16.22 -4.84
CA GLY A 100 7.05 -16.82 -4.25
C GLY A 100 8.38 -16.32 -4.85
N GLU A 101 8.38 -15.39 -5.80
CA GLU A 101 9.61 -14.84 -6.37
C GLU A 101 10.33 -13.85 -5.45
N LYS A 102 9.58 -13.17 -4.59
CA LYS A 102 10.08 -12.13 -3.67
C LYS A 102 9.74 -12.50 -2.22
N ASP A 103 10.53 -13.39 -1.62
CA ASP A 103 10.34 -13.81 -0.23
C ASP A 103 11.09 -12.91 0.78
N ASP A 104 12.09 -12.14 0.32
CA ASP A 104 12.82 -11.20 1.17
C ASP A 104 12.01 -9.90 1.39
N PRO A 105 11.68 -9.53 2.64
CA PRO A 105 10.97 -8.30 2.96
C PRO A 105 11.64 -7.03 2.45
N LEU A 106 12.98 -6.97 2.41
CA LEU A 106 13.70 -5.81 1.89
C LEU A 106 13.55 -5.68 0.38
N ALA A 107 13.51 -6.80 -0.35
CA ALA A 107 13.24 -6.80 -1.78
C ALA A 107 11.82 -6.28 -2.06
N MET A 108 10.83 -6.67 -1.24
CA MET A 108 9.46 -6.15 -1.33
C MET A 108 9.40 -4.64 -1.08
N TYR A 109 10.07 -4.13 -0.05
CA TYR A 109 10.06 -2.68 0.25
C TYR A 109 10.70 -1.82 -0.84
N LYS A 110 11.66 -2.36 -1.59
CA LYS A 110 12.26 -1.65 -2.73
C LYS A 110 11.28 -1.42 -3.88
N LEU A 111 10.20 -2.19 -3.97
CA LEU A 111 9.17 -2.00 -4.99
C LEU A 111 8.36 -0.73 -4.77
N ASP A 112 8.33 -0.23 -3.54
CA ASP A 112 7.58 0.97 -3.16
C ASP A 112 8.38 2.27 -3.28
N VAL A 113 9.58 2.23 -3.87
CA VAL A 113 10.50 3.38 -3.93
C VAL A 113 9.88 4.61 -4.61
N THR A 114 8.97 4.42 -5.55
CA THR A 114 8.29 5.49 -6.27
C THR A 114 7.01 5.98 -5.58
N THR A 115 6.39 5.17 -4.72
CA THR A 115 5.13 5.49 -4.03
C THR A 115 5.34 6.00 -2.61
N ILE A 116 6.37 5.53 -1.91
CA ILE A 116 6.71 5.97 -0.54
C ILE A 116 6.90 7.49 -0.43
N PRO A 117 7.61 8.19 -1.34
CA PRO A 117 7.80 9.64 -1.23
C PRO A 117 6.51 10.43 -1.18
N ALA A 118 5.50 10.07 -1.98
CA ALA A 118 4.20 10.72 -1.97
C ALA A 118 3.49 10.55 -0.61
N ASN A 119 3.54 9.33 -0.04
CA ASN A 119 3.00 9.03 1.28
C ASN A 119 3.71 9.83 2.39
N LEU A 120 5.05 9.92 2.35
CA LEU A 120 5.82 10.68 3.32
C LEU A 120 5.60 12.18 3.21
N ALA A 121 5.49 12.71 1.99
CA ALA A 121 5.21 14.12 1.76
C ALA A 121 3.76 14.51 2.09
N GLY A 122 2.82 13.56 2.09
CA GLY A 122 1.40 13.81 2.30
C GLY A 122 0.75 14.51 1.11
N ILE A 123 1.15 14.13 -0.10
CA ILE A 123 0.62 14.65 -1.37
C ILE A 123 -0.25 13.61 -2.06
N PRO A 124 -1.26 14.03 -2.83
CA PRO A 124 -2.07 13.12 -3.61
C PRO A 124 -1.27 12.52 -4.77
N ALA A 125 -1.52 11.24 -5.04
CA ALA A 125 -0.95 10.50 -6.15
C ALA A 125 -1.99 9.55 -6.74
N MET A 126 -1.91 9.31 -8.05
CA MET A 126 -2.79 8.43 -8.80
C MET A 126 -1.95 7.58 -9.76
N SER A 127 -2.33 6.32 -9.94
CA SER A 127 -1.76 5.44 -10.95
C SER A 127 -2.78 5.14 -12.04
N LEU A 128 -2.33 5.21 -13.29
CA LEU A 128 -3.11 4.83 -14.47
C LEU A 128 -2.37 3.75 -15.25
N PRO A 129 -3.09 2.83 -15.91
CA PRO A 129 -2.47 1.93 -16.88
C PRO A 129 -1.86 2.74 -18.02
N SER A 130 -0.60 2.45 -18.38
CA SER A 130 0.10 3.17 -19.46
C SER A 130 0.52 2.26 -20.64
N GLY A 131 0.15 1.00 -20.58
CA GLY A 131 0.46 0.01 -21.60
C GLY A 131 0.79 -1.34 -21.01
N LEU A 132 1.36 -2.20 -21.85
CA LEU A 132 1.85 -3.52 -21.47
C LEU A 132 3.35 -3.58 -21.68
N SER A 133 4.05 -4.34 -20.83
CA SER A 133 5.45 -4.70 -21.04
C SER A 133 5.59 -5.69 -22.20
N ASP A 134 6.84 -6.01 -22.59
CA ASP A 134 7.13 -7.02 -23.61
C ASP A 134 6.57 -8.41 -23.26
N ASP A 135 6.42 -8.69 -21.94
CA ASP A 135 5.82 -9.93 -21.43
C ASP A 135 4.28 -9.86 -21.33
N GLY A 136 3.66 -8.77 -21.79
CA GLY A 136 2.21 -8.58 -21.76
C GLY A 136 1.64 -8.19 -20.39
N LEU A 137 2.47 -7.80 -19.43
CA LEU A 137 2.04 -7.38 -18.10
C LEU A 137 1.74 -5.88 -18.06
N PRO A 138 0.71 -5.43 -17.32
CA PRO A 138 0.35 -4.02 -17.24
C PRO A 138 1.43 -3.19 -16.56
N VAL A 139 1.67 -1.99 -17.10
CA VAL A 139 2.60 -0.99 -16.57
C VAL A 139 1.80 0.19 -16.04
N GLY A 140 2.14 0.63 -14.83
CA GLY A 140 1.51 1.78 -14.18
C GLY A 140 2.28 3.07 -14.39
N PHE A 141 1.55 4.14 -14.70
CA PHE A 141 2.04 5.51 -14.79
C PHE A 141 1.49 6.32 -13.62
N GLN A 142 2.37 6.84 -12.79
CA GLN A 142 2.00 7.61 -11.59
C GLN A 142 1.97 9.10 -11.91
N ILE A 143 0.92 9.78 -11.46
CA ILE A 143 0.78 11.24 -11.47
C ILE A 143 0.71 11.70 -10.01
N LEU A 144 1.48 12.73 -9.68
CA LEU A 144 1.49 13.38 -8.36
C LEU A 144 1.07 14.84 -8.53
N ALA A 145 0.38 15.38 -7.52
CA ALA A 145 -0.02 16.79 -7.49
C ALA A 145 0.27 17.43 -6.12
N PRO A 146 0.27 18.76 -6.01
CA PRO A 146 0.42 19.46 -4.74
C PRO A 146 -0.61 19.00 -3.70
N GLN A 147 -0.27 19.15 -2.43
CA GLN A 147 -1.15 18.78 -1.32
C GLN A 147 -2.55 19.38 -1.48
N ARG A 148 -3.60 18.56 -1.34
CA ARG A 148 -5.02 18.89 -1.51
C ARG A 148 -5.43 19.30 -2.93
N ALA A 149 -4.61 19.03 -3.95
CA ALA A 149 -4.92 19.24 -5.34
C ALA A 149 -5.38 17.94 -6.05
N ASP A 150 -6.22 17.16 -5.39
CA ASP A 150 -6.76 15.90 -5.91
C ASP A 150 -7.54 16.11 -7.21
N ASP A 151 -8.26 17.24 -7.33
CA ASP A 151 -8.96 17.63 -8.56
C ASP A 151 -8.02 17.75 -9.75
N ARG A 152 -6.78 18.19 -9.53
CA ARG A 152 -5.75 18.31 -10.57
C ARG A 152 -5.34 16.94 -11.08
N LEU A 153 -5.21 15.94 -10.18
CA LEU A 153 -4.95 14.56 -10.58
C LEU A 153 -6.03 14.00 -11.48
N TYR A 154 -7.30 14.14 -11.08
CA TYR A 154 -8.43 13.63 -11.87
C TYR A 154 -8.51 14.29 -13.24
N ARG A 155 -8.28 15.61 -13.34
CA ARG A 155 -8.26 16.29 -14.63
C ARG A 155 -7.12 15.83 -15.53
N ALA A 156 -5.90 15.76 -15.00
CA ALA A 156 -4.74 15.28 -15.75
C ALA A 156 -4.90 13.79 -16.13
N GLY A 157 -5.37 12.99 -15.20
CA GLY A 157 -5.61 11.57 -15.40
C GLY A 157 -6.65 11.28 -16.47
N ALA A 158 -7.78 11.98 -16.46
CA ALA A 158 -8.83 11.81 -17.46
C ALA A 158 -8.36 12.15 -18.88
N VAL A 159 -7.54 13.20 -19.03
CA VAL A 159 -6.96 13.56 -20.33
C VAL A 159 -5.97 12.49 -20.80
N LEU A 160 -5.11 12.03 -19.91
CA LEU A 160 -4.15 10.98 -20.23
C LEU A 160 -4.84 9.66 -20.58
N GLU A 161 -5.83 9.24 -19.79
CA GLU A 161 -6.61 8.01 -20.04
C GLU A 161 -7.27 8.06 -21.40
N ALA A 162 -7.95 9.17 -21.75
CA ALA A 162 -8.60 9.34 -23.06
C ALA A 162 -7.59 9.27 -24.21
N ALA A 163 -6.42 9.91 -24.08
CA ALA A 163 -5.38 9.88 -25.11
C ALA A 163 -4.78 8.47 -25.29
N LEU A 164 -4.60 7.74 -24.19
CA LEU A 164 -4.11 6.37 -24.22
C LEU A 164 -5.15 5.42 -24.83
N GLU A 165 -6.43 5.54 -24.47
CA GLU A 165 -7.52 4.75 -25.03
C GLU A 165 -7.65 4.99 -26.55
N GLU A 166 -7.53 6.23 -27.00
CA GLU A 166 -7.49 6.56 -28.44
C GLU A 166 -6.31 5.89 -29.14
N SER A 167 -5.10 5.97 -28.55
CA SER A 167 -3.90 5.38 -29.12
C SER A 167 -3.95 3.84 -29.20
N TRP A 168 -4.65 3.21 -28.28
CA TRP A 168 -4.83 1.76 -28.23
C TRP A 168 -6.04 1.26 -29.01
N GLY A 169 -6.93 2.14 -29.43
CA GLY A 169 -8.20 1.79 -30.06
C GLY A 169 -9.20 1.14 -29.12
N GLY A 170 -9.20 1.53 -27.83
CA GLY A 170 -10.07 1.04 -26.77
C GLY A 170 -9.37 0.96 -25.43
N ARG A 171 -10.10 0.61 -24.37
CA ARG A 171 -9.55 0.51 -23.01
C ARG A 171 -8.56 -0.65 -22.90
N LEU A 172 -7.49 -0.47 -22.13
CA LEU A 172 -6.52 -1.53 -21.86
C LEU A 172 -7.17 -2.73 -21.16
N LEU A 173 -8.15 -2.49 -20.30
CA LEU A 173 -8.90 -3.53 -19.59
C LEU A 173 -9.64 -4.48 -20.55
N ASP A 174 -10.10 -3.99 -21.69
CA ASP A 174 -10.80 -4.80 -22.69
C ASP A 174 -9.86 -5.81 -23.40
N ARG A 175 -8.53 -5.63 -23.20
CA ARG A 175 -7.48 -6.53 -23.69
C ARG A 175 -6.95 -7.48 -22.63
N ALA A 176 -7.46 -7.39 -21.39
CA ALA A 176 -7.06 -8.30 -20.32
C ALA A 176 -7.43 -9.74 -20.73
N PRO A 177 -6.53 -10.72 -20.55
CA PRO A 177 -6.85 -12.10 -20.83
C PRO A 177 -8.00 -12.55 -19.92
N ALA A 178 -8.91 -13.36 -20.48
CA ALA A 178 -9.94 -13.99 -19.67
C ALA A 178 -9.28 -14.86 -18.59
N LEU A 179 -9.75 -14.73 -17.34
CA LEU A 179 -9.32 -15.64 -16.27
C LEU A 179 -9.78 -17.06 -16.62
N GLU A 180 -8.85 -17.99 -16.71
CA GLU A 180 -9.19 -19.40 -16.83
C GLU A 180 -9.96 -19.86 -15.58
N GLU A 181 -10.93 -20.77 -15.76
CA GLU A 181 -11.73 -21.32 -14.63
C GLU A 181 -10.83 -21.93 -13.55
N SER A 182 -9.70 -22.53 -13.92
CA SER A 182 -8.69 -23.07 -13.03
C SER A 182 -8.06 -21.99 -12.11
N ALA A 183 -7.77 -20.81 -12.64
CA ALA A 183 -7.24 -19.70 -11.86
C ALA A 183 -8.28 -19.15 -10.86
N THR A 184 -9.55 -19.12 -11.26
CA THR A 184 -10.65 -18.73 -10.37
C THR A 184 -10.86 -19.74 -9.24
N ALA A 185 -10.64 -21.03 -9.47
CA ALA A 185 -10.72 -22.07 -8.45
C ALA A 185 -9.59 -21.94 -7.41
N VAL A 186 -8.35 -21.62 -7.82
CA VAL A 186 -7.21 -21.42 -6.93
C VAL A 186 -7.43 -20.23 -5.99
N VAL A 187 -7.98 -19.13 -6.48
CA VAL A 187 -8.30 -17.95 -5.66
C VAL A 187 -9.39 -18.27 -4.64
N ARG A 188 -10.43 -19.03 -5.03
CA ARG A 188 -11.49 -19.46 -4.11
C ARG A 188 -11.02 -20.46 -3.06
N ASP A 189 -10.11 -21.36 -3.39
CA ASP A 189 -9.53 -22.32 -2.44
C ASP A 189 -8.55 -21.65 -1.47
N GLY A 190 -7.79 -20.67 -1.93
CA GLY A 190 -6.93 -19.84 -1.06
C GLY A 190 -7.75 -19.05 -0.03
N ALA A 191 -8.86 -18.45 -0.44
CA ALA A 191 -9.78 -17.76 0.46
C ALA A 191 -10.42 -18.72 1.49
N ARG A 192 -10.83 -19.93 1.07
CA ARG A 192 -11.42 -20.95 1.96
C ARG A 192 -10.42 -21.59 2.91
N ARG A 193 -9.12 -21.65 2.57
CA ARG A 193 -8.08 -22.11 3.51
C ARG A 193 -7.90 -21.13 4.64
N ASN A 194 -7.85 -19.84 4.34
CA ASN A 194 -7.78 -18.78 5.35
C ASN A 194 -9.01 -18.74 6.27
N GLU A 195 -10.19 -19.19 5.79
CA GLU A 195 -11.40 -19.29 6.62
C GLU A 195 -11.42 -20.56 7.51
N LYS A 196 -10.62 -21.58 7.18
CA LYS A 196 -10.55 -22.83 7.99
C LYS A 196 -9.38 -22.85 8.95
N GLU A 197 -8.39 -21.98 8.74
CA GLU A 197 -7.22 -21.83 9.63
C GLU A 197 -7.37 -20.59 10.56
N ALA A 198 -8.48 -19.86 10.46
CA ALA A 198 -8.93 -18.78 11.35
C ALA A 198 -10.07 -19.26 12.24
#